data_974e049d1f140b60ca360d1d777605eb
#
_entry.id   974e049d1f140b60ca360d1d777605eb
#
_cell.length_a   1.000
_cell.length_b   1.000
_cell.length_c   1.000
_cell.angle_alpha   90.00
_cell.angle_beta   90.00
_cell.angle_gamma   90.00
#
_symmetry.space_group_name_H-M   'P 1'
#
loop_
_entity.id
_entity.type
_entity.pdbx_description
1 polymer ?
#
loop_
_entity_poly.entity_id
_entity_poly.type
_entity_poly.pdbx_seq_one_letter_code
_entity_poly.pdbx_strand_id
1 'polypeptide(L)'
;AITVNAQQLEEAMAFAKKHQLILMEAMTIFHMPIMKKAKERIESGKLGKLKMLQINFGSCKEYDITNRFFAKELAGGALLDIGTYAISLARYFLHAQPHIIKTDMLPFETGVDEMSGIILRNKEDEMANITLTMRAKLPKRAVIAGELGYLELCEYPRGDKATWKMTQD
;
A
#
# COMPACT_ATOMS: atom_id res chain seq x y z
N ALA A 1 5.57 6.20 7.10
CA ALA A 1 4.81 7.42 6.75
C ALA A 1 5.63 8.67 7.09
N ILE A 2 5.39 9.76 6.36
CA ILE A 2 6.08 11.05 6.60
C ILE A 2 5.65 11.70 7.93
N THR A 3 4.40 11.45 8.36
CA THR A 3 3.84 11.88 9.63
C THR A 3 3.00 10.76 10.23
N VAL A 4 2.64 10.85 11.50
CA VAL A 4 1.85 9.81 12.19
C VAL A 4 0.34 10.05 12.10
N ASN A 5 -0.09 11.26 11.70
CA ASN A 5 -1.49 11.60 11.50
C ASN A 5 -1.66 12.72 10.46
N ALA A 6 -2.90 12.95 10.04
CA ALA A 6 -3.23 13.94 9.01
C ALA A 6 -2.95 15.38 9.48
N GLN A 7 -3.21 15.70 10.74
CA GLN A 7 -2.98 17.04 11.28
C GLN A 7 -1.50 17.45 11.16
N GLN A 8 -0.58 16.58 11.55
CA GLN A 8 0.85 16.84 11.40
C GLN A 8 1.26 17.04 9.94
N LEU A 9 0.62 16.29 9.01
CA LEU A 9 0.88 16.47 7.58
C LEU A 9 0.39 17.84 7.10
N GLU A 10 -0.81 18.24 7.49
CA GLU A 10 -1.38 19.54 7.12
C GLU A 10 -0.53 20.70 7.65
N GLU A 11 -0.08 20.63 8.90
CA GLU A 11 0.83 21.61 9.50
C GLU A 11 2.17 21.69 8.74
N ALA A 12 2.77 20.54 8.43
CA ALA A 12 4.02 20.46 7.68
C ALA A 12 3.85 21.02 6.25
N MET A 13 2.74 20.70 5.58
CA MET A 13 2.42 21.21 4.24
C MET A 13 2.20 22.74 4.26
N ALA A 14 1.48 23.25 5.26
CA ALA A 14 1.25 24.68 5.42
C ALA A 14 2.57 25.43 5.67
N PHE A 15 3.43 24.88 6.53
CA PHE A 15 4.76 25.44 6.78
C PHE A 15 5.61 25.46 5.52
N ALA A 16 5.70 24.35 4.81
CA ALA A 16 6.49 24.23 3.58
C ALA A 16 6.00 25.25 2.52
N LYS A 17 4.67 25.35 2.34
CA LYS A 17 4.07 26.32 1.41
C LYS A 17 4.40 27.76 1.79
N LYS A 18 4.26 28.11 3.07
CA LYS A 18 4.55 29.48 3.59
C LYS A 18 6.01 29.89 3.34
N HIS A 19 6.93 28.93 3.45
CA HIS A 19 8.37 29.18 3.32
C HIS A 19 8.94 28.81 1.94
N GLN A 20 8.08 28.47 0.97
CA GLN A 20 8.46 28.04 -0.39
C GLN A 20 9.46 26.87 -0.40
N LEU A 21 9.26 25.91 0.55
CA LEU A 21 10.07 24.70 0.68
C LEU A 21 9.42 23.53 -0.04
N ILE A 22 10.23 22.55 -0.46
CA ILE A 22 9.76 21.28 -1.00
C ILE A 22 9.56 20.31 0.15
N LEU A 23 8.35 19.81 0.31
CA LEU A 23 8.02 18.69 1.19
C LEU A 23 7.54 17.51 0.35
N MET A 24 8.22 16.37 0.44
CA MET A 24 7.91 15.19 -0.38
C MET A 24 8.20 13.90 0.38
N GLU A 25 7.30 12.93 0.26
CA GLU A 25 7.56 11.54 0.66
C GLU A 25 8.27 10.81 -0.49
N ALA A 26 9.45 10.27 -0.22
CA ALA A 26 10.25 9.51 -1.22
C ALA A 26 9.74 8.06 -1.35
N MET A 27 8.48 7.88 -1.74
CA MET A 27 7.86 6.56 -1.88
C MET A 27 8.45 5.82 -3.10
N THR A 28 9.27 4.81 -2.82
CA THR A 28 10.05 4.05 -3.82
C THR A 28 9.19 3.51 -4.97
N ILE A 29 7.99 2.99 -4.68
CA ILE A 29 7.13 2.35 -5.67
C ILE A 29 6.80 3.27 -6.86
N PHE A 30 6.65 4.58 -6.65
CA PHE A 30 6.31 5.52 -7.72
C PHE A 30 7.46 5.77 -8.71
N HIS A 31 8.68 5.38 -8.32
CA HIS A 31 9.89 5.59 -9.12
C HIS A 31 10.41 4.31 -9.77
N MET A 32 9.90 3.15 -9.36
CA MET A 32 10.32 1.86 -9.94
C MET A 32 9.87 1.72 -11.39
N PRO A 33 10.79 1.39 -12.33
CA PRO A 33 10.44 1.23 -13.75
C PRO A 33 9.32 0.22 -14.00
N ILE A 34 9.31 -0.88 -13.24
CA ILE A 34 8.27 -1.91 -13.36
C ILE A 34 6.87 -1.38 -13.00
N MET A 35 6.77 -0.50 -11.99
CA MET A 35 5.50 0.10 -11.59
C MET A 35 4.97 1.06 -12.65
N LYS A 36 5.85 1.85 -13.25
CA LYS A 36 5.50 2.75 -14.37
C LYS A 36 4.99 1.96 -15.57
N LYS A 37 5.72 0.93 -16.00
CA LYS A 37 5.31 0.04 -17.10
C LYS A 37 3.99 -0.69 -16.80
N ALA A 38 3.80 -1.14 -15.56
CA ALA A 38 2.54 -1.76 -15.12
C ALA A 38 1.38 -0.78 -15.25
N LYS A 39 1.56 0.45 -14.77
CA LYS A 39 0.54 1.51 -14.83
C LYS A 39 0.16 1.84 -16.27
N GLU A 40 1.13 2.13 -17.13
CA GLU A 40 0.92 2.39 -18.56
C GLU A 40 0.14 1.27 -19.24
N ARG A 41 0.48 0.02 -18.92
CA ARG A 41 -0.16 -1.14 -19.52
C ARG A 41 -1.61 -1.36 -19.06
N ILE A 42 -1.90 -1.07 -17.79
CA ILE A 42 -3.26 -1.09 -17.25
C ILE A 42 -4.09 0.03 -17.88
N GLU A 43 -3.55 1.25 -17.93
CA GLU A 43 -4.20 2.42 -18.54
C GLU A 43 -4.43 2.26 -20.04
N SER A 44 -3.65 1.42 -20.72
CA SER A 44 -3.90 1.06 -22.13
C SER A 44 -5.12 0.13 -22.34
N GLY A 45 -5.83 -0.24 -21.27
CA GLY A 45 -7.04 -1.05 -21.32
C GLY A 45 -6.80 -2.56 -21.51
N LYS A 46 -5.57 -3.04 -21.45
CA LYS A 46 -5.25 -4.47 -21.69
C LYS A 46 -5.89 -5.43 -20.68
N LEU A 47 -6.20 -4.98 -19.47
CA LEU A 47 -6.92 -5.78 -18.48
C LEU A 47 -8.44 -5.64 -18.55
N GLY A 48 -8.97 -4.84 -19.48
CA GLY A 48 -10.36 -4.42 -19.44
C GLY A 48 -10.65 -3.51 -18.25
N LYS A 49 -11.89 -3.48 -17.78
CA LYS A 49 -12.25 -2.69 -16.59
C LYS A 49 -11.59 -3.28 -15.34
N LEU A 50 -10.87 -2.46 -14.62
CA LEU A 50 -10.25 -2.85 -13.33
C LEU A 50 -11.35 -3.20 -12.32
N LYS A 51 -11.15 -4.28 -11.56
CA LYS A 51 -12.13 -4.76 -10.58
C LYS A 51 -11.56 -4.94 -9.19
N MET A 52 -10.42 -5.63 -9.08
CA MET A 52 -9.91 -6.07 -7.79
C MET A 52 -8.41 -5.91 -7.68
N LEU A 53 -7.96 -5.40 -6.52
CA LEU A 53 -6.58 -5.47 -6.10
C LEU A 53 -6.47 -6.36 -4.86
N GLN A 54 -5.51 -7.28 -4.86
CA GLN A 54 -5.12 -8.07 -3.68
C GLN A 54 -3.67 -7.74 -3.35
N ILE A 55 -3.43 -7.21 -2.17
CA ILE A 55 -2.11 -6.72 -1.77
C ILE A 55 -1.77 -7.30 -0.41
N ASN A 56 -0.65 -8.00 -0.30
CA ASN A 56 -0.18 -8.49 0.98
C ASN A 56 1.28 -8.14 1.22
N PHE A 57 1.58 -7.84 2.48
CA PHE A 57 2.92 -7.58 2.95
C PHE A 57 3.08 -8.13 4.37
N GLY A 58 3.87 -9.17 4.53
CA GLY A 58 4.23 -9.73 5.82
C GLY A 58 5.73 -9.70 6.04
N SER A 59 6.14 -9.19 7.20
CA SER A 59 7.54 -9.10 7.60
C SER A 59 7.67 -9.62 9.03
N CYS A 60 8.04 -10.89 9.19
CA CYS A 60 8.25 -11.46 10.52
C CYS A 60 9.44 -10.77 11.19
N LYS A 61 9.15 -9.92 12.17
CA LYS A 61 10.15 -9.22 13.00
C LYS A 61 10.32 -9.94 14.33
N GLU A 62 11.53 -9.95 14.85
CA GLU A 62 11.75 -10.30 16.24
C GLU A 62 11.03 -9.31 17.14
N TYR A 63 10.31 -9.85 18.15
CA TYR A 63 9.51 -9.02 19.04
C TYR A 63 10.39 -8.36 20.10
N ASP A 64 10.44 -7.06 20.05
CA ASP A 64 11.12 -6.19 21.01
C ASP A 64 10.34 -4.88 21.14
N ILE A 65 9.72 -4.66 22.28
CA ILE A 65 8.87 -3.49 22.56
C ILE A 65 9.64 -2.16 22.48
N THR A 66 10.95 -2.18 22.59
CA THR A 66 11.80 -0.99 22.45
C THR A 66 12.17 -0.69 21.01
N ASN A 67 11.92 -1.63 20.12
CA ASN A 67 12.20 -1.46 18.71
C ASN A 67 11.15 -0.56 18.06
N ARG A 68 11.58 0.29 17.11
CA ARG A 68 10.69 1.17 16.35
C ARG A 68 9.51 0.47 15.67
N PHE A 69 9.60 -0.84 15.42
CA PHE A 69 8.51 -1.59 14.79
C PHE A 69 7.33 -1.82 15.74
N PHE A 70 7.57 -1.80 17.06
CA PHE A 70 6.58 -2.14 18.08
C PHE A 70 6.30 -0.99 19.05
N ALA A 71 7.19 0.00 19.13
CA ALA A 71 7.06 1.13 20.03
C ALA A 71 6.04 2.15 19.47
N LYS A 72 4.99 2.43 20.25
CA LYS A 72 3.93 3.37 19.86
C LYS A 72 4.46 4.79 19.68
N GLU A 73 5.34 5.23 20.55
CA GLU A 73 5.98 6.55 20.54
C GLU A 73 6.90 6.75 19.32
N LEU A 74 7.34 5.65 18.69
CA LEU A 74 8.14 5.66 17.47
C LEU A 74 7.30 5.39 16.20
N ALA A 75 5.98 5.50 16.31
CA ALA A 75 5.04 5.25 15.22
C ALA A 75 5.15 3.81 14.65
N GLY A 76 5.30 2.83 15.54
CA GLY A 76 5.36 1.41 15.18
C GLY A 76 4.04 0.89 14.63
N GLY A 77 4.02 -0.40 14.34
CA GLY A 77 2.87 -1.12 13.80
C GLY A 77 2.95 -1.41 12.30
N ALA A 78 2.17 -2.39 11.87
CA ALA A 78 2.16 -2.86 10.49
C ALA A 78 1.65 -1.77 9.54
N LEU A 79 0.65 -1.00 9.93
CA LEU A 79 0.04 0.04 9.10
C LEU A 79 1.04 1.16 8.78
N LEU A 80 1.72 1.71 9.80
CA LEU A 80 2.61 2.86 9.62
C LEU A 80 3.98 2.48 9.03
N ASP A 81 4.45 1.24 9.22
CA ASP A 81 5.72 0.78 8.64
C ASP A 81 5.53 0.22 7.22
N ILE A 82 4.81 -0.90 7.08
CA ILE A 82 4.68 -1.60 5.79
C ILE A 82 3.37 -1.27 5.05
N GLY A 83 2.34 -0.84 5.76
CA GLY A 83 1.06 -0.47 5.17
C GLY A 83 1.14 0.75 4.28
N THR A 84 2.09 1.66 4.53
CA THR A 84 2.35 2.81 3.65
C THR A 84 2.65 2.39 2.22
N TYR A 85 3.43 1.32 2.02
CA TYR A 85 3.70 0.77 0.69
C TYR A 85 2.46 0.14 0.05
N ALA A 86 1.70 -0.65 0.82
CA ALA A 86 0.52 -1.34 0.32
C ALA A 86 -0.61 -0.38 -0.05
N ILE A 87 -0.88 0.62 0.80
CA ILE A 87 -1.89 1.66 0.54
C ILE A 87 -1.48 2.54 -0.64
N SER A 88 -0.21 2.94 -0.70
CA SER A 88 0.30 3.71 -1.83
C SER A 88 0.18 2.95 -3.14
N LEU A 89 0.45 1.63 -3.13
CA LEU A 89 0.29 0.78 -4.30
C LEU A 89 -1.18 0.66 -4.71
N ALA A 90 -2.09 0.47 -3.76
CA ALA A 90 -3.53 0.48 -4.03
C ALA A 90 -3.95 1.81 -4.67
N ARG A 91 -3.54 2.94 -4.09
CA ARG A 91 -3.83 4.27 -4.63
C ARG A 91 -3.22 4.53 -6.00
N TYR A 92 -2.07 3.95 -6.28
CA TYR A 92 -1.40 4.10 -7.57
C TYR A 92 -2.19 3.47 -8.72
N PHE A 93 -2.84 2.34 -8.47
CA PHE A 93 -3.60 1.63 -9.50
C PHE A 93 -5.10 1.94 -9.53
N LEU A 94 -5.73 2.22 -8.39
CA LEU A 94 -7.16 2.61 -8.36
C LEU A 94 -7.40 3.91 -9.12
N HIS A 95 -8.44 3.95 -9.95
CA HIS A 95 -8.77 5.11 -10.78
C HIS A 95 -9.42 6.26 -9.97
N ALA A 96 -10.04 5.95 -8.84
CA ALA A 96 -10.66 6.95 -7.98
C ALA A 96 -10.27 6.76 -6.51
N GLN A 97 -10.44 7.81 -5.70
CA GLN A 97 -10.26 7.74 -4.24
C GLN A 97 -11.26 6.76 -3.63
N PRO A 98 -10.82 5.88 -2.72
CA PRO A 98 -11.75 5.08 -1.93
C PRO A 98 -12.66 5.98 -1.07
N HIS A 99 -13.95 5.67 -1.06
CA HIS A 99 -14.95 6.30 -0.19
C HIS A 99 -15.52 5.33 0.83
N ILE A 100 -15.32 4.02 0.63
CA ILE A 100 -15.62 3.00 1.63
C ILE A 100 -14.29 2.40 2.10
N ILE A 101 -14.08 2.48 3.40
CA ILE A 101 -12.91 1.93 4.08
C ILE A 101 -13.41 1.08 5.24
N LYS A 102 -13.07 -0.21 5.24
CA LYS A 102 -13.33 -1.12 6.36
C LYS A 102 -12.00 -1.69 6.81
N THR A 103 -11.79 -1.70 8.12
CA THR A 103 -10.54 -2.20 8.71
C THR A 103 -10.83 -3.04 9.93
N ASP A 104 -9.97 -4.01 10.15
CA ASP A 104 -9.84 -4.73 11.40
C ASP A 104 -8.37 -4.94 11.72
N MET A 105 -8.00 -5.03 13.01
CA MET A 105 -6.61 -5.19 13.40
C MET A 105 -6.48 -5.99 14.69
N LEU A 106 -5.37 -6.71 14.81
CA LEU A 106 -4.93 -7.31 16.04
C LEU A 106 -3.79 -6.47 16.61
N PRO A 107 -3.93 -5.93 17.84
CA PRO A 107 -2.88 -5.10 18.44
C PRO A 107 -1.79 -5.94 19.10
N PHE A 108 -0.58 -5.38 19.15
CA PHE A 108 0.44 -5.74 20.14
C PHE A 108 0.06 -5.22 21.54
N GLU A 109 0.77 -5.67 22.57
CA GLU A 109 0.64 -5.14 23.94
C GLU A 109 0.96 -3.64 24.05
N THR A 110 1.76 -3.10 23.14
CA THR A 110 2.05 -1.66 23.01
C THR A 110 0.92 -0.84 22.40
N GLY A 111 -0.13 -1.51 21.90
CA GLY A 111 -1.31 -0.89 21.28
C GLY A 111 -1.13 -0.49 19.82
N VAL A 112 0.02 -0.78 19.19
CA VAL A 112 0.17 -0.67 17.73
C VAL A 112 -0.33 -1.94 17.06
N ASP A 113 -0.66 -1.88 15.77
CA ASP A 113 -1.17 -3.04 15.05
C ASP A 113 -0.08 -4.07 14.72
N GLU A 114 -0.30 -5.30 15.16
CA GLU A 114 0.48 -6.47 14.75
C GLU A 114 0.12 -6.91 13.34
N MET A 115 -1.18 -7.02 13.12
CA MET A 115 -1.80 -7.40 11.85
C MET A 115 -2.95 -6.46 11.54
N SER A 116 -3.12 -6.15 10.25
CA SER A 116 -4.23 -5.34 9.78
C SER A 116 -4.81 -5.90 8.50
N GLY A 117 -6.13 -5.97 8.44
CA GLY A 117 -6.92 -6.22 7.25
C GLY A 117 -7.63 -4.94 6.82
N ILE A 118 -7.52 -4.57 5.55
CA ILE A 118 -8.11 -3.34 5.03
C ILE A 118 -8.86 -3.65 3.74
N ILE A 119 -10.11 -3.21 3.66
CA ILE A 119 -10.93 -3.24 2.44
C ILE A 119 -11.20 -1.81 2.01
N LEU A 120 -10.85 -1.50 0.78
CA LEU A 120 -11.10 -0.22 0.14
C LEU A 120 -12.06 -0.42 -1.03
N ARG A 121 -13.04 0.48 -1.23
CA ARG A 121 -13.87 0.52 -2.43
C ARG A 121 -14.05 1.96 -2.90
N ASN A 122 -13.98 2.18 -4.20
CA ASN A 122 -14.21 3.48 -4.81
C ASN A 122 -15.53 3.53 -5.62
N LYS A 123 -15.85 4.69 -6.18
CA LYS A 123 -17.08 4.93 -6.97
C LYS A 123 -17.06 4.29 -8.36
N GLU A 124 -15.92 3.79 -8.81
CA GLU A 124 -15.76 3.07 -10.09
C GLU A 124 -16.00 1.55 -9.91
N ASP A 125 -16.52 1.12 -8.74
CA ASP A 125 -16.73 -0.28 -8.35
C ASP A 125 -15.44 -1.11 -8.36
N GLU A 126 -14.32 -0.46 -8.07
CA GLU A 126 -13.05 -1.11 -7.85
C GLU A 126 -12.83 -1.34 -6.35
N MET A 127 -12.31 -2.49 -6.02
CA MET A 127 -12.03 -2.88 -4.63
C MET A 127 -10.56 -3.25 -4.45
N ALA A 128 -10.00 -2.91 -3.28
CA ALA A 128 -8.69 -3.39 -2.87
C ALA A 128 -8.78 -4.07 -1.50
N ASN A 129 -8.19 -5.26 -1.41
CA ASN A 129 -7.98 -5.99 -0.16
C ASN A 129 -6.51 -5.93 0.20
N ILE A 130 -6.19 -5.46 1.40
CA ILE A 130 -4.82 -5.32 1.88
C ILE A 130 -4.68 -6.14 3.17
N THR A 131 -3.66 -6.97 3.25
CA THR A 131 -3.32 -7.75 4.43
C THR A 131 -1.88 -7.45 4.85
N LEU A 132 -1.72 -7.05 6.12
CA LEU A 132 -0.44 -6.66 6.69
C LEU A 132 -0.15 -7.48 7.94
N THR A 133 1.11 -7.86 8.15
CA THR A 133 1.54 -8.46 9.42
C THR A 133 3.02 -8.22 9.69
N MET A 134 3.36 -7.98 10.97
CA MET A 134 4.73 -7.85 11.46
C MET A 134 5.24 -9.13 12.13
N ARG A 135 4.37 -10.15 12.32
CA ARG A 135 4.70 -11.40 13.02
C ARG A 135 4.58 -12.66 12.17
N ALA A 136 4.17 -12.50 10.90
CA ALA A 136 4.16 -13.62 9.97
C ALA A 136 4.87 -13.22 8.66
N LYS A 137 5.54 -14.18 8.06
CA LYS A 137 6.13 -14.02 6.71
C LYS A 137 5.03 -14.23 5.69
N LEU A 138 4.69 -13.18 4.93
CA LEU A 138 3.85 -13.27 3.74
C LEU A 138 4.67 -12.89 2.49
N PRO A 139 4.30 -13.40 1.31
CA PRO A 139 4.85 -12.88 0.07
C PRO A 139 4.56 -11.39 -0.05
N LYS A 140 5.53 -10.60 -0.48
CA LYS A 140 5.31 -9.20 -0.88
C LYS A 140 4.73 -9.20 -2.28
N ARG A 141 3.41 -9.35 -2.36
CA ARG A 141 2.70 -9.64 -3.59
C ARG A 141 1.53 -8.70 -3.79
N ALA A 142 1.35 -8.22 -5.02
CA ALA A 142 0.16 -7.51 -5.42
C ALA A 142 -0.39 -8.10 -6.71
N VAL A 143 -1.70 -8.34 -6.75
CA VAL A 143 -2.44 -8.76 -7.93
C VAL A 143 -3.41 -7.64 -8.30
N ILE A 144 -3.33 -7.18 -9.52
CA ILE A 144 -4.22 -6.17 -10.11
C ILE A 144 -5.04 -6.87 -11.17
N ALA A 145 -6.32 -7.09 -10.91
CA ALA A 145 -7.22 -7.89 -11.74
C ALA A 145 -8.29 -7.04 -12.42
N GLY A 146 -8.46 -7.26 -13.70
CA GLY A 146 -9.53 -6.70 -14.52
C GLY A 146 -10.37 -7.79 -15.18
N GLU A 147 -11.28 -7.40 -16.06
CA GLU A 147 -12.21 -8.33 -16.73
C GLU A 147 -11.52 -9.28 -17.72
N LEU A 148 -10.37 -8.89 -18.28
CA LEU A 148 -9.67 -9.64 -19.31
C LEU A 148 -8.42 -10.39 -18.79
N GLY A 149 -8.08 -10.26 -17.51
CA GLY A 149 -6.92 -10.92 -16.93
C GLY A 149 -6.39 -10.20 -15.69
N TYR A 150 -5.17 -10.51 -15.32
CA TYR A 150 -4.53 -9.87 -14.19
C TYR A 150 -3.03 -9.65 -14.40
N LEU A 151 -2.51 -8.68 -13.67
CA LEU A 151 -1.09 -8.43 -13.47
C LEU A 151 -0.71 -8.83 -12.05
N GLU A 152 0.35 -9.61 -11.90
CA GLU A 152 0.95 -9.95 -10.63
C GLU A 152 2.31 -9.28 -10.49
N LEU A 153 2.50 -8.54 -9.38
CA LEU A 153 3.75 -7.93 -8.96
C LEU A 153 4.28 -8.68 -7.75
N CYS A 154 5.51 -9.20 -7.85
CA CYS A 154 6.19 -9.89 -6.74
C CYS A 154 7.28 -9.01 -6.14
N GLU A 155 7.57 -9.25 -4.84
CA GLU A 155 8.64 -8.58 -4.09
C GLU A 155 8.59 -7.04 -4.09
N TYR A 156 7.36 -6.46 -4.27
CA TYR A 156 7.23 -5.03 -4.12
C TYR A 156 7.64 -4.59 -2.69
N PRO A 157 8.09 -3.35 -2.44
CA PRO A 157 8.13 -2.21 -3.36
C PRO A 157 9.36 -2.17 -4.29
N ARG A 158 10.27 -3.12 -4.21
CA ARG A 158 11.54 -3.10 -4.94
C ARG A 158 11.70 -4.25 -5.95
N GLY A 159 10.64 -5.03 -6.17
CA GLY A 159 10.63 -6.09 -7.19
C GLY A 159 10.76 -5.52 -8.60
N ASP A 160 11.36 -6.30 -9.49
CA ASP A 160 11.61 -5.97 -10.90
C ASP A 160 10.83 -6.86 -11.87
N LYS A 161 10.00 -7.77 -11.32
CA LYS A 161 9.24 -8.76 -12.10
C LYS A 161 7.75 -8.55 -11.97
N ALA A 162 7.07 -8.65 -13.12
CA ALA A 162 5.62 -8.64 -13.22
C ALA A 162 5.17 -9.74 -14.19
N THR A 163 4.14 -10.47 -13.82
CA THR A 163 3.55 -11.52 -14.66
C THR A 163 2.17 -11.10 -15.12
N TRP A 164 1.91 -11.20 -16.43
CA TRP A 164 0.60 -11.00 -17.03
C TRP A 164 -0.05 -12.33 -17.30
N LYS A 165 -1.33 -12.46 -16.95
CA LYS A 165 -2.15 -13.62 -17.34
C LYS A 165 -3.48 -13.12 -17.87
N MET A 166 -3.84 -13.56 -19.07
CA MET A 166 -5.08 -13.20 -19.72
C MET A 166 -6.09 -14.32 -19.59
N THR A 167 -7.38 -13.98 -19.62
CA THR A 167 -8.47 -14.96 -19.49
C THR A 167 -8.68 -15.84 -20.74
N GLN A 168 -8.06 -15.48 -21.85
CA GLN A 168 -8.21 -16.14 -23.16
C GLN A 168 -6.90 -16.77 -23.67
N ASP A 169 -5.96 -17.07 -22.78
CA ASP A 169 -4.74 -17.81 -23.14
C ASP A 169 -4.93 -19.31 -22.96
#